data_59d26cb740c6316add2af1812f642a97
#
_entry.id   59d26cb740c6316add2af1812f642a97
#
_cell.length_a   1.000
_cell.length_b   1.000
_cell.length_c   1.000
_cell.angle_alpha   90.00
_cell.angle_beta   90.00
_cell.angle_gamma   90.00
#
_symmetry.space_group_name_H-M   'P 1'
#
loop_
_entity.id
_entity.type
_entity.pdbx_description
1 polymer ?
#
loop_
_entity_poly.entity_id
_entity_poly.type
_entity_poly.pdbx_seq_one_letter_code
_entity_poly.pdbx_strand_id
1 'polypeptide(L)'
;MVKVNTVLIFLCVLFFSCDDLKNDETAFDSIKNDLLMRSGVLCELKPDTGPCKAAIPRYYFDERSQKCKQFIWGGCNGTVPFETMNECINACE
;
A
#
# COMPACT_ATOMS: atom_id res chain seq x y z
N MET A 1 -31.02 39.61 -25.18
CA MET A 1 -31.32 38.57 -24.18
C MET A 1 -30.70 37.22 -24.52
N VAL A 2 -30.64 36.83 -25.78
CA VAL A 2 -30.01 35.60 -26.22
C VAL A 2 -28.50 35.57 -25.93
N LYS A 3 -27.85 36.71 -26.00
CA LYS A 3 -26.41 36.84 -25.71
C LYS A 3 -26.03 36.56 -24.27
N VAL A 4 -26.92 36.85 -23.33
CA VAL A 4 -26.70 36.62 -21.90
C VAL A 4 -26.71 35.12 -21.60
N ASN A 5 -27.62 34.37 -22.21
CA ASN A 5 -27.69 32.93 -22.06
C ASN A 5 -26.46 32.22 -22.62
N THR A 6 -25.90 32.74 -23.71
CA THR A 6 -24.68 32.18 -24.31
C THR A 6 -23.49 32.39 -23.38
N VAL A 7 -23.42 33.54 -22.72
CA VAL A 7 -22.35 33.80 -21.75
C VAL A 7 -22.49 32.91 -20.52
N LEU A 8 -23.71 32.68 -20.04
CA LEU A 8 -23.98 31.79 -18.93
C LEU A 8 -23.59 30.35 -19.26
N ILE A 9 -23.88 29.89 -20.47
CA ILE A 9 -23.49 28.55 -20.94
C ILE A 9 -21.96 28.45 -21.02
N PHE A 10 -21.29 29.51 -21.48
CA PHE A 10 -19.82 29.58 -21.49
C PHE A 10 -19.23 29.50 -20.08
N LEU A 11 -19.83 30.21 -19.13
CA LEU A 11 -19.40 30.15 -17.73
C LEU A 11 -19.61 28.75 -17.13
N CYS A 12 -20.69 28.08 -17.46
CA CYS A 12 -20.93 26.69 -17.03
C CYS A 12 -19.89 25.74 -17.61
N VAL A 13 -19.49 25.92 -18.86
CA VAL A 13 -18.43 25.11 -19.48
C VAL A 13 -17.09 25.36 -18.82
N LEU A 14 -16.81 26.58 -18.38
CA LEU A 14 -15.59 26.90 -17.63
C LEU A 14 -15.59 26.25 -16.24
N PHE A 15 -16.75 26.10 -15.61
CA PHE A 15 -16.86 25.37 -14.34
C PHE A 15 -16.66 23.89 -14.49
N PHE A 16 -16.93 23.31 -15.65
CA PHE A 16 -16.64 21.90 -15.91
C PHE A 16 -15.15 21.59 -15.94
N SER A 17 -14.30 22.58 -16.15
CA SER A 17 -12.85 22.38 -16.06
C SER A 17 -12.37 22.06 -14.64
N CYS A 18 -13.20 22.28 -13.63
CA CYS A 18 -12.94 21.84 -12.26
C CYS A 18 -12.99 20.33 -12.11
N ASP A 19 -13.45 19.59 -13.11
CA ASP A 19 -13.38 18.14 -13.13
C ASP A 19 -11.94 17.60 -13.15
N ASP A 20 -10.97 18.44 -13.47
CA ASP A 20 -9.56 18.11 -13.36
C ASP A 20 -9.14 17.76 -11.91
N LEU A 21 -9.86 18.28 -10.93
CA LEU A 21 -9.65 17.93 -9.52
C LEU A 21 -9.98 16.46 -9.22
N LYS A 22 -10.86 15.85 -10.00
CA LYS A 22 -11.16 14.41 -9.87
C LYS A 22 -10.00 13.53 -10.32
N ASN A 23 -9.16 14.03 -11.19
CA ASN A 23 -7.96 13.30 -11.61
C ASN A 23 -6.94 13.18 -10.49
N ASP A 24 -6.90 14.13 -9.56
CA ASP A 24 -6.03 14.05 -8.39
C ASP A 24 -6.48 12.95 -7.42
N GLU A 25 -7.78 12.76 -7.27
CA GLU A 25 -8.33 11.66 -6.48
C GLU A 25 -8.00 10.29 -7.08
N THR A 26 -8.06 10.18 -8.41
CA THR A 26 -7.70 8.95 -9.10
C THR A 26 -6.21 8.61 -8.95
N ALA A 27 -5.34 9.61 -8.96
CA ALA A 27 -3.92 9.42 -8.73
C ALA A 27 -3.64 8.94 -7.31
N PHE A 28 -4.37 9.44 -6.33
CA PHE A 28 -4.25 9.02 -4.93
C PHE A 28 -4.67 7.56 -4.74
N ASP A 29 -5.75 7.13 -5.38
CA ASP A 29 -6.19 5.73 -5.36
C ASP A 29 -5.17 4.80 -6.02
N SER A 30 -4.51 5.25 -7.08
CA SER A 30 -3.46 4.49 -7.74
C SER A 30 -2.27 4.24 -6.81
N ILE A 31 -1.84 5.24 -6.05
CA ILE A 31 -0.77 5.10 -5.06
C ILE A 31 -1.18 4.14 -3.95
N LYS A 32 -2.41 4.20 -3.50
CA LYS A 32 -2.94 3.32 -2.47
C LYS A 32 -2.95 1.86 -2.92
N ASN A 33 -3.36 1.61 -4.16
CA ASN A 33 -3.34 0.27 -4.73
C ASN A 33 -1.92 -0.28 -4.87
N ASP A 34 -0.96 0.56 -5.21
CA ASP A 34 0.44 0.17 -5.30
C ASP A 34 1.00 -0.26 -3.94
N LEU A 35 0.68 0.47 -2.88
CA LEU A 35 1.05 0.11 -1.51
C LEU A 35 0.42 -1.22 -1.07
N LEU A 36 -0.83 -1.47 -1.42
CA LEU A 36 -1.52 -2.73 -1.13
C LEU A 36 -0.88 -3.91 -1.87
N MET A 37 -0.46 -3.72 -3.11
CA MET A 37 0.24 -4.75 -3.87
C MET A 37 1.59 -5.11 -3.25
N ARG A 38 2.34 -4.13 -2.78
CA ARG A 38 3.61 -4.37 -2.07
C ARG A 38 3.40 -5.15 -0.78
N SER A 39 2.36 -4.83 -0.03
CA SER A 39 1.99 -5.57 1.17
C SER A 39 1.68 -7.03 0.86
N GLY A 40 0.94 -7.30 -0.23
CA GLY A 40 0.64 -8.65 -0.67
C GLY A 40 1.88 -9.47 -1.00
N VAL A 41 2.89 -8.86 -1.62
CA VAL A 41 4.16 -9.53 -1.93
C VAL A 41 4.89 -9.94 -0.65
N LEU A 42 4.90 -9.07 0.36
CA LEU A 42 5.54 -9.37 1.64
C LEU A 42 4.87 -10.52 2.37
N CYS A 43 3.58 -10.71 2.20
CA CYS A 43 2.85 -11.84 2.79
C CYS A 43 3.26 -13.19 2.19
N GLU A 44 3.79 -13.21 0.98
CA GLU A 44 4.24 -14.42 0.32
C GLU A 44 5.72 -14.75 0.60
N LEU A 45 6.47 -13.82 1.17
CA LEU A 45 7.88 -14.02 1.46
C LEU A 45 8.07 -15.04 2.58
N LYS A 46 9.01 -15.97 2.36
CA LYS A 46 9.40 -16.92 3.40
C LYS A 46 10.51 -16.32 4.26
N PRO A 47 10.44 -16.49 5.58
CA PRO A 47 11.48 -15.96 6.47
C PRO A 47 12.78 -16.73 6.31
N ASP A 48 13.89 -16.01 6.38
CA ASP A 48 15.23 -16.58 6.35
C ASP A 48 16.07 -15.91 7.43
N THR A 49 16.63 -16.70 8.33
CA THR A 49 17.46 -16.21 9.44
C THR A 49 18.75 -15.54 8.98
N GLY A 50 19.31 -15.96 7.84
CA GLY A 50 20.59 -15.46 7.36
C GLY A 50 21.78 -16.09 8.08
N PRO A 51 23.03 -15.69 7.75
CA PRO A 51 24.24 -16.33 8.26
C PRO A 51 24.69 -15.83 9.63
N CYS A 52 24.17 -14.71 10.11
CA CYS A 52 24.56 -14.12 11.38
C CYS A 52 23.88 -14.82 12.57
N LYS A 53 24.45 -14.64 13.77
CA LYS A 53 24.04 -15.36 14.98
C LYS A 53 23.31 -14.50 16.00
N ALA A 54 22.85 -13.32 15.65
CA ALA A 54 22.02 -12.54 16.55
C ALA A 54 20.64 -13.22 16.73
N ALA A 55 19.97 -12.91 17.81
CA ALA A 55 18.65 -13.46 18.12
C ALA A 55 17.64 -12.32 18.15
N ILE A 56 17.27 -11.83 16.97
CA ILE A 56 16.37 -10.68 16.83
C ILE A 56 14.99 -11.18 16.41
N PRO A 57 13.93 -10.95 17.20
CA PRO A 57 12.58 -11.36 16.82
C PRO A 57 12.10 -10.55 15.63
N ARG A 58 11.61 -11.24 14.60
CA ARG A 58 10.97 -10.67 13.42
C ARG A 58 9.74 -11.50 13.08
N TYR A 59 8.98 -11.09 12.09
CA TYR A 59 7.66 -11.66 11.86
C TYR A 59 7.45 -11.97 10.40
N TYR A 60 6.60 -12.98 10.15
CA TYR A 60 6.23 -13.40 8.81
C TYR A 60 4.80 -13.89 8.80
N PHE A 61 4.20 -13.92 7.62
CA PHE A 61 2.87 -14.48 7.45
C PHE A 61 2.97 -15.96 7.06
N ASP A 62 2.37 -16.83 7.88
CA ASP A 62 2.29 -18.25 7.57
C ASP A 62 1.04 -18.54 6.77
N GLU A 63 1.22 -18.90 5.51
CA GLU A 63 0.10 -19.17 4.60
C GLU A 63 -0.72 -20.39 5.01
N ARG A 64 -0.09 -21.37 5.64
CA ARG A 64 -0.78 -22.59 6.07
C ARG A 64 -1.81 -22.33 7.15
N SER A 65 -1.45 -21.55 8.15
CA SER A 65 -2.34 -21.19 9.25
C SER A 65 -3.08 -19.89 9.03
N GLN A 66 -2.71 -19.12 7.99
CA GLN A 66 -3.27 -17.79 7.70
C GLN A 66 -3.08 -16.82 8.87
N LYS A 67 -1.93 -16.92 9.53
CA LYS A 67 -1.59 -16.09 10.69
C LYS A 67 -0.15 -15.62 10.65
N CYS A 68 0.09 -14.45 11.25
CA CYS A 68 1.43 -13.94 11.45
C CYS A 68 2.12 -14.67 12.59
N LYS A 69 3.38 -15.03 12.37
CA LYS A 69 4.21 -15.74 13.35
C LYS A 69 5.54 -15.07 13.55
N GLN A 70 6.16 -15.33 14.67
CA GLN A 70 7.50 -14.85 14.98
C GLN A 70 8.55 -15.85 14.52
N PHE A 71 9.68 -15.34 14.03
CA PHE A 71 10.87 -16.12 13.79
C PHE A 71 12.08 -15.34 14.32
N ILE A 72 13.21 -16.02 14.48
CA ILE A 72 14.43 -15.38 14.96
C ILE A 72 15.33 -15.07 13.76
N TRP A 73 15.64 -13.80 13.61
CA TRP A 73 16.54 -13.32 12.57
C TRP A 73 17.95 -13.14 13.11
N GLY A 74 18.96 -13.47 12.30
CA GLY A 74 20.35 -13.43 12.70
C GLY A 74 21.01 -12.06 12.70
N GLY A 75 20.34 -11.03 12.21
CA GLY A 75 20.82 -9.65 12.24
C GLY A 75 21.49 -9.18 10.95
N CYS A 76 21.80 -10.06 10.02
CA CYS A 76 22.34 -9.68 8.71
C CYS A 76 21.84 -10.62 7.62
N ASN A 77 21.70 -10.10 6.41
CA ASN A 77 21.19 -10.85 5.25
C ASN A 77 19.89 -11.61 5.56
N GLY A 78 19.59 -12.68 4.85
CA GLY A 78 18.34 -13.41 5.03
C GLY A 78 17.14 -12.65 4.48
N THR A 79 15.95 -13.04 4.94
CA THR A 79 14.69 -12.39 4.53
C THR A 79 13.85 -12.07 5.75
N VAL A 80 13.52 -10.80 5.92
CA VAL A 80 12.66 -10.31 6.99
C VAL A 80 11.40 -9.70 6.37
N PRO A 81 10.29 -10.45 6.30
CA PRO A 81 9.06 -9.92 5.73
C PRO A 81 8.52 -8.72 6.51
N PHE A 82 8.49 -8.79 7.85
CA PHE A 82 7.98 -7.73 8.70
C PHE A 82 8.84 -7.56 9.94
N GLU A 83 9.03 -6.32 10.36
CA GLU A 83 9.79 -6.01 11.58
C GLU A 83 8.95 -6.13 12.84
N THR A 84 7.64 -5.90 12.75
CA THR A 84 6.71 -5.97 13.88
C THR A 84 5.51 -6.85 13.56
N MET A 85 4.91 -7.40 14.62
CA MET A 85 3.69 -8.19 14.49
C MET A 85 2.53 -7.37 13.91
N ASN A 86 2.40 -6.12 14.30
CA ASN A 86 1.35 -5.23 13.81
C ASN A 86 1.47 -4.97 12.32
N GLU A 87 2.68 -4.81 11.80
CA GLU A 87 2.90 -4.65 10.37
C GLU A 87 2.43 -5.88 9.60
N CYS A 88 2.74 -7.07 10.10
CA CYS A 88 2.32 -8.31 9.48
C CYS A 88 0.80 -8.46 9.51
N ILE A 89 0.18 -8.23 10.65
CA ILE A 89 -1.28 -8.33 10.81
C ILE A 89 -2.01 -7.34 9.90
N ASN A 90 -1.55 -6.11 9.86
CA ASN A 90 -2.17 -5.08 9.02
C ASN A 90 -2.03 -5.37 7.53
N ALA A 91 -0.95 -6.02 7.12
CA ALA A 91 -0.70 -6.31 5.72
C ALA A 91 -1.33 -7.63 5.25
N CYS A 92 -1.39 -8.66 6.11
CA CYS A 92 -1.70 -10.04 5.71
C CYS A 92 -2.93 -10.64 6.38
N GLU A 93 -3.30 -10.20 7.54
CA GLU A 93 -4.52 -10.62 8.25
C GLU A 93 -5.60 -9.55 8.13
#